data_6a4d5ee9c08936abe5a12bf046459902
#
_entry.id   6a4d5ee9c08936abe5a12bf046459902
#
_cell.length_a   1.000
_cell.length_b   1.000
_cell.length_c   1.000
_cell.angle_alpha   90.00
_cell.angle_beta   90.00
_cell.angle_gamma   90.00
#
_symmetry.space_group_name_H-M   'P 1'
#
loop_
_entity.id
_entity.type
_entity.pdbx_description
1 polymer ?
#
loop_
_entity_poly.entity_id
_entity_poly.type
_entity_poly.pdbx_seq_one_letter_code
_entity_poly.pdbx_strand_id
1 'polypeptide(L)'
;DANALAEAKTSYRNLVDVLDGTLEVGDIDQRFEQGSVVVAAANPDVLEDYIGKNDMVILGNRYESQLCAIEMSAGCIVIGLGSKVSRTIRKLASENGVSIIATPYDTYTCVKVIGQAVPVRHVMRKKGLITFEPEETVEDVKRTVSKKRIRYYPLMDEQGRYVGMFSQRNLLDLERPSVILVDHNERDQAAEGIRSTNIVEIIDHHRIDSVETSGPIYFRNQPLGCTATIITQMYHEHNVEIE
;
A
#
# COMPACT_ATOMS: atom_id res chain seq x y z
N ASP A 1 11.47 0.07 17.06
CA ASP A 1 12.37 -1.01 17.47
C ASP A 1 13.82 -0.58 17.18
N ALA A 2 14.64 -0.49 18.22
CA ALA A 2 16.03 0.01 18.11
C ALA A 2 16.91 -0.86 17.18
N ASN A 3 16.53 -2.10 16.98
CA ASN A 3 17.26 -3.07 16.16
C ASN A 3 16.75 -3.15 14.71
N ALA A 4 15.59 -2.56 14.41
CA ALA A 4 14.98 -2.68 13.08
C ALA A 4 15.86 -2.14 11.93
N LEU A 5 16.67 -1.12 12.19
CA LEU A 5 17.58 -0.54 11.20
C LEU A 5 18.67 -1.54 10.78
N ALA A 6 19.27 -2.23 11.75
CA ALA A 6 20.31 -3.21 11.50
C ALA A 6 19.74 -4.49 10.86
N GLU A 7 18.63 -5.01 11.38
CA GLU A 7 17.94 -6.18 10.81
C GLU A 7 17.50 -5.95 9.37
N ALA A 8 17.06 -4.74 9.04
CA ALA A 8 16.66 -4.34 7.70
C ALA A 8 17.85 -4.08 6.76
N LYS A 9 19.09 -4.06 7.27
CA LYS A 9 20.28 -3.66 6.55
C LYS A 9 20.11 -2.31 5.87
N THR A 10 19.71 -1.32 6.68
CA THR A 10 19.36 0.02 6.21
C THR A 10 20.57 0.72 5.61
N SER A 11 20.44 1.28 4.40
CA SER A 11 21.53 2.02 3.75
C SER A 11 21.74 3.39 4.40
N TYR A 12 22.99 3.87 4.38
CA TYR A 12 23.27 5.23 4.83
C TYR A 12 22.58 6.28 3.96
N ARG A 13 22.30 5.99 2.70
CA ARG A 13 21.47 6.83 1.82
C ARG A 13 20.08 7.08 2.42
N ASN A 14 19.38 6.01 2.84
CA ASN A 14 18.07 6.15 3.48
C ASN A 14 18.15 6.93 4.80
N LEU A 15 19.22 6.73 5.56
CA LEU A 15 19.42 7.47 6.81
C LEU A 15 19.63 8.96 6.56
N VAL A 16 20.46 9.31 5.59
CA VAL A 16 20.72 10.68 5.17
C VAL A 16 19.43 11.35 4.68
N ASP A 17 18.67 10.66 3.83
CA ASP A 17 17.40 11.18 3.28
C ASP A 17 16.37 11.47 4.40
N VAL A 18 16.18 10.53 5.32
CA VAL A 18 15.19 10.68 6.41
C VAL A 18 15.62 11.73 7.44
N LEU A 19 16.93 11.86 7.68
CA LEU A 19 17.48 12.83 8.62
C LEU A 19 17.66 14.23 8.01
N ASP A 20 17.29 14.43 6.73
CA ASP A 20 17.62 15.66 5.99
C ASP A 20 19.10 16.05 6.19
N GLY A 21 19.97 15.05 6.15
CA GLY A 21 21.34 15.15 6.60
C GLY A 21 22.35 15.17 5.47
N THR A 22 23.61 15.27 5.89
CA THR A 22 24.76 15.14 5.00
C THR A 22 25.73 14.11 5.58
N LEU A 23 26.20 13.20 4.73
CA LEU A 23 27.25 12.26 5.12
C LEU A 23 28.60 12.98 5.12
N GLU A 24 29.17 13.21 6.29
CA GLU A 24 30.42 13.91 6.50
C GLU A 24 31.62 12.97 6.43
N VAL A 25 31.45 11.71 6.84
CA VAL A 25 32.45 10.65 6.83
C VAL A 25 31.76 9.33 6.54
N GLY A 26 32.36 8.48 5.72
CA GLY A 26 31.84 7.15 5.38
C GLY A 26 31.46 7.00 3.92
N ASP A 27 30.83 5.87 3.60
CA ASP A 27 30.33 5.54 2.28
C ASP A 27 28.80 5.53 2.27
N ILE A 28 28.19 6.30 1.38
CA ILE A 28 26.74 6.45 1.24
C ILE A 28 26.03 5.14 0.85
N ASP A 29 26.74 4.24 0.21
CA ASP A 29 26.20 2.94 -0.23
C ASP A 29 26.42 1.83 0.80
N GLN A 30 27.16 2.13 1.88
CA GLN A 30 27.29 1.25 3.04
C GLN A 30 25.94 1.02 3.72
N ARG A 31 25.85 -0.07 4.47
CA ARG A 31 24.63 -0.45 5.21
C ARG A 31 24.92 -0.55 6.69
N PHE A 32 23.95 -0.13 7.48
CA PHE A 32 23.92 -0.38 8.91
C PHE A 32 23.38 -1.77 9.15
N GLU A 33 24.26 -2.72 9.48
CA GLU A 33 23.94 -4.15 9.59
C GLU A 33 24.06 -4.71 11.01
N GLN A 34 24.69 -3.97 11.91
CA GLN A 34 24.94 -4.39 13.30
C GLN A 34 24.84 -3.19 14.24
N GLY A 35 24.53 -3.47 15.50
CA GLY A 35 24.41 -2.45 16.54
C GLY A 35 22.97 -1.98 16.76
N SER A 36 22.81 -1.17 17.77
CA SER A 36 21.55 -0.54 18.17
C SER A 36 21.59 0.96 17.98
N VAL A 37 20.45 1.64 18.10
CA VAL A 37 20.40 3.10 18.13
C VAL A 37 20.49 3.56 19.58
N VAL A 38 21.51 4.34 19.90
CA VAL A 38 21.79 4.88 21.23
C VAL A 38 21.70 6.40 21.20
N VAL A 39 21.09 7.00 22.22
CA VAL A 39 21.05 8.45 22.40
C VAL A 39 22.07 8.84 23.46
N ALA A 40 23.09 9.58 23.06
CA ALA A 40 24.15 10.04 23.95
C ALA A 40 23.72 11.30 24.72
N ALA A 41 22.87 11.12 25.73
CA ALA A 41 22.36 12.20 26.58
C ALA A 41 23.01 12.27 27.98
N ALA A 42 24.16 11.64 28.14
CA ALA A 42 24.92 11.60 29.40
C ALA A 42 26.35 12.16 29.21
N ASN A 43 27.12 12.18 30.32
CA ASN A 43 28.54 12.52 30.26
C ASN A 43 29.35 11.36 29.66
N PRO A 44 30.54 11.62 29.10
CA PRO A 44 31.36 10.60 28.44
C PRO A 44 31.67 9.38 29.30
N ASP A 45 32.01 9.57 30.58
CA ASP A 45 32.28 8.52 31.56
C ASP A 45 31.10 7.52 31.72
N VAL A 46 29.86 8.01 31.58
CA VAL A 46 28.66 7.15 31.59
C VAL A 46 28.39 6.54 30.21
N LEU A 47 28.73 7.27 29.15
CA LEU A 47 28.47 6.81 27.76
C LEU A 47 29.33 5.61 27.38
N GLU A 48 30.55 5.47 27.96
CA GLU A 48 31.45 4.33 27.75
C GLU A 48 30.75 2.99 28.08
N ASP A 49 29.91 2.95 29.08
CA ASP A 49 29.14 1.76 29.49
C ASP A 49 27.92 1.46 28.59
N TYR A 50 27.47 2.46 27.84
CA TYR A 50 26.24 2.36 27.04
C TYR A 50 26.45 2.20 25.55
N ILE A 51 27.58 2.70 25.01
CA ILE A 51 27.85 2.63 23.57
C ILE A 51 28.54 1.31 23.27
N GLY A 52 27.84 0.45 22.53
CA GLY A 52 28.40 -0.79 22.03
C GLY A 52 29.11 -0.60 20.68
N LYS A 53 29.96 -1.59 20.35
CA LYS A 53 30.60 -1.66 19.03
C LYS A 53 29.52 -1.69 17.92
N ASN A 54 29.75 -0.91 16.87
CA ASN A 54 28.86 -0.76 15.71
C ASN A 54 27.53 -0.05 15.99
N ASP A 55 27.30 0.47 17.19
CA ASP A 55 26.08 1.23 17.48
C ASP A 55 25.98 2.50 16.64
N MET A 56 24.76 2.94 16.41
CA MET A 56 24.43 4.25 15.86
C MET A 56 24.15 5.22 17.02
N VAL A 57 25.03 6.21 17.19
CA VAL A 57 24.95 7.12 18.32
C VAL A 57 24.42 8.47 17.89
N ILE A 58 23.23 8.84 18.39
CA ILE A 58 22.63 10.15 18.17
C ILE A 58 23.08 11.10 19.29
N LEU A 59 23.74 12.18 18.92
CA LEU A 59 24.29 13.15 19.86
C LEU A 59 24.28 14.59 19.31
N GLY A 60 24.58 15.53 20.17
CA GLY A 60 24.71 16.94 19.82
C GLY A 60 26.17 17.31 19.46
N ASN A 61 26.49 18.57 19.70
CA ASN A 61 27.78 19.16 19.31
C ASN A 61 28.90 19.07 20.37
N ARG A 62 28.73 18.27 21.42
CA ARG A 62 29.75 18.09 22.45
C ARG A 62 30.92 17.28 21.90
N TYR A 63 32.08 17.88 21.86
CA TYR A 63 33.30 17.27 21.32
C TYR A 63 33.66 15.97 22.04
N GLU A 64 33.60 15.96 23.37
CA GLU A 64 33.95 14.82 24.22
C GLU A 64 33.04 13.62 23.97
N SER A 65 31.75 13.85 23.76
CA SER A 65 30.78 12.79 23.44
C SER A 65 31.03 12.21 22.04
N GLN A 66 31.43 13.04 21.08
CA GLN A 66 31.79 12.58 19.73
C GLN A 66 33.05 11.73 19.78
N LEU A 67 34.06 12.15 20.57
CA LEU A 67 35.30 11.41 20.76
C LEU A 67 35.03 10.05 21.43
N CYS A 68 34.30 10.04 22.53
CA CYS A 68 33.87 8.82 23.22
C CYS A 68 33.18 7.83 22.27
N ALA A 69 32.23 8.26 21.44
CA ALA A 69 31.58 7.38 20.49
C ALA A 69 32.54 6.76 19.45
N ILE A 70 33.58 7.51 19.02
CA ILE A 70 34.61 6.99 18.13
C ILE A 70 35.47 5.95 18.86
N GLU A 71 35.88 6.24 20.09
CA GLU A 71 36.73 5.33 20.91
C GLU A 71 35.99 4.03 21.24
N MET A 72 34.65 4.09 21.47
CA MET A 72 33.82 2.89 21.67
C MET A 72 33.53 2.13 20.38
N SER A 73 34.13 2.53 19.26
CA SER A 73 33.94 1.88 17.95
C SER A 73 32.48 1.87 17.49
N ALA A 74 31.76 2.96 17.67
CA ALA A 74 30.44 3.14 17.09
C ALA A 74 30.50 2.94 15.57
N GLY A 75 29.44 2.40 14.98
CA GLY A 75 29.34 2.23 13.53
C GLY A 75 28.98 3.54 12.81
N CYS A 76 28.15 4.35 13.45
CA CYS A 76 27.73 5.65 12.93
C CYS A 76 27.46 6.65 14.06
N ILE A 77 27.82 7.89 13.82
CA ILE A 77 27.48 9.02 14.71
C ILE A 77 26.54 9.97 13.94
N VAL A 78 25.39 10.28 14.52
CA VAL A 78 24.43 11.27 14.01
C VAL A 78 24.57 12.55 14.85
N ILE A 79 25.06 13.62 14.23
CA ILE A 79 25.30 14.91 14.89
C ILE A 79 24.18 15.87 14.54
N GLY A 80 23.36 16.22 15.53
CA GLY A 80 22.20 17.09 15.37
C GLY A 80 22.47 18.59 15.41
N LEU A 81 21.37 19.37 15.29
CA LEU A 81 21.32 20.82 15.45
C LEU A 81 22.11 21.61 14.38
N GLY A 82 22.32 21.07 13.20
CA GLY A 82 23.08 21.71 12.14
C GLY A 82 24.55 22.00 12.52
N SER A 83 25.06 21.27 13.49
CA SER A 83 26.39 21.52 14.04
C SER A 83 27.48 21.11 13.05
N LYS A 84 28.50 21.96 12.89
CA LYS A 84 29.65 21.65 12.04
C LYS A 84 30.55 20.61 12.73
N VAL A 85 30.91 19.57 12.01
CA VAL A 85 31.86 18.55 12.47
C VAL A 85 33.27 19.09 12.33
N SER A 86 34.07 19.03 13.41
CA SER A 86 35.47 19.52 13.38
C SER A 86 36.36 18.64 12.48
N ARG A 87 37.41 19.22 11.93
CA ARG A 87 38.39 18.47 11.11
C ARG A 87 39.01 17.31 11.89
N THR A 88 39.28 17.49 13.18
CA THR A 88 39.86 16.46 14.05
C THR A 88 38.88 15.27 14.19
N ILE A 89 37.64 15.52 14.48
CA ILE A 89 36.62 14.46 14.60
C ILE A 89 36.43 13.71 13.28
N ARG A 90 36.37 14.43 12.13
CA ARG A 90 36.28 13.75 10.81
C ARG A 90 37.47 12.84 10.55
N LYS A 91 38.68 13.30 10.88
CA LYS A 91 39.92 12.52 10.71
C LYS A 91 39.91 11.27 11.60
N LEU A 92 39.62 11.42 12.89
CA LEU A 92 39.55 10.31 13.83
C LEU A 92 38.47 9.30 13.45
N ALA A 93 37.27 9.76 13.07
CA ALA A 93 36.19 8.89 12.62
C ALA A 93 36.58 8.09 11.36
N SER A 94 37.23 8.75 10.39
CA SER A 94 37.70 8.09 9.17
C SER A 94 38.77 7.03 9.46
N GLU A 95 39.74 7.33 10.36
CA GLU A 95 40.80 6.41 10.77
C GLU A 95 40.25 5.19 11.54
N ASN A 96 39.13 5.34 12.26
CA ASN A 96 38.50 4.28 13.03
C ASN A 96 37.33 3.61 12.31
N GLY A 97 37.04 3.97 11.05
CA GLY A 97 35.97 3.38 10.28
C GLY A 97 34.53 3.76 10.75
N VAL A 98 34.43 4.88 11.48
CA VAL A 98 33.17 5.40 12.01
C VAL A 98 32.52 6.36 10.99
N SER A 99 31.29 6.12 10.59
CA SER A 99 30.56 7.05 9.72
C SER A 99 29.98 8.21 10.51
N ILE A 100 29.89 9.39 9.89
CA ILE A 100 29.27 10.58 10.50
C ILE A 100 28.21 11.15 9.57
N ILE A 101 27.00 11.32 10.10
CA ILE A 101 25.88 12.03 9.47
C ILE A 101 25.62 13.30 10.26
N ALA A 102 25.69 14.46 9.63
CA ALA A 102 25.26 15.74 10.21
C ALA A 102 23.83 16.04 9.77
N THR A 103 22.98 16.47 10.69
CA THR A 103 21.57 16.77 10.42
C THR A 103 21.14 18.09 11.07
N PRO A 104 20.23 18.87 10.47
CA PRO A 104 19.66 20.05 11.09
C PRO A 104 18.73 19.71 12.26
N TYR A 105 18.25 18.47 12.37
CA TYR A 105 17.30 18.05 13.39
C TYR A 105 17.92 17.98 14.78
N ASP A 106 17.09 18.24 15.80
CA ASP A 106 17.46 17.95 17.19
C ASP A 106 17.40 16.44 17.48
N THR A 107 17.95 16.05 18.63
CA THR A 107 18.04 14.66 19.06
C THR A 107 16.67 13.96 19.11
N TYR A 108 15.64 14.65 19.60
CA TYR A 108 14.29 14.08 19.70
C TYR A 108 13.71 13.83 18.31
N THR A 109 13.84 14.78 17.41
CA THR A 109 13.38 14.63 16.02
C THR A 109 14.11 13.49 15.32
N CYS A 110 15.45 13.39 15.48
CA CYS A 110 16.22 12.28 14.95
C CYS A 110 15.68 10.92 15.41
N VAL A 111 15.46 10.74 16.71
CA VAL A 111 14.91 9.50 17.28
C VAL A 111 13.54 9.17 16.70
N LYS A 112 12.70 10.19 16.54
CA LYS A 112 11.33 10.03 16.01
C LYS A 112 11.29 9.58 14.55
N VAL A 113 12.19 10.11 13.72
CA VAL A 113 12.12 9.88 12.26
C VAL A 113 13.03 8.76 11.78
N ILE A 114 14.11 8.44 12.50
CA ILE A 114 15.15 7.52 12.04
C ILE A 114 14.61 6.12 11.66
N GLY A 115 13.56 5.67 12.33
CA GLY A 115 12.89 4.41 12.01
C GLY A 115 12.25 4.40 10.61
N GLN A 116 11.98 5.55 10.02
CA GLN A 116 11.44 5.68 8.66
C GLN A 116 12.48 5.35 7.58
N ALA A 117 13.77 5.30 7.94
CA ALA A 117 14.84 4.88 7.04
C ALA A 117 14.79 3.38 6.71
N VAL A 118 14.06 2.58 7.50
CA VAL A 118 13.88 1.14 7.25
C VAL A 118 13.23 0.95 5.87
N PRO A 119 13.87 0.21 4.95
CA PRO A 119 13.34 0.02 3.62
C PRO A 119 12.04 -0.80 3.65
N VAL A 120 11.07 -0.42 2.82
CA VAL A 120 9.76 -1.09 2.76
C VAL A 120 9.87 -2.60 2.53
N ARG A 121 10.92 -3.04 1.81
CA ARG A 121 11.20 -4.48 1.59
C ARG A 121 11.35 -5.30 2.89
N HIS A 122 11.69 -4.64 4.02
CA HIS A 122 11.82 -5.31 5.31
C HIS A 122 10.46 -5.64 5.93
N VAL A 123 9.50 -4.72 5.79
CA VAL A 123 8.15 -4.83 6.39
C VAL A 123 7.09 -5.34 5.42
N MET A 124 7.35 -5.33 4.11
CA MET A 124 6.39 -5.80 3.12
C MET A 124 6.12 -7.31 3.23
N ARG A 125 4.93 -7.71 2.91
CA ARG A 125 4.56 -9.11 2.78
C ARG A 125 5.18 -9.69 1.50
N LYS A 126 6.05 -10.69 1.63
CA LYS A 126 6.78 -11.31 0.50
C LYS A 126 6.17 -12.60 -0.01
N LYS A 127 5.34 -13.27 0.80
CA LYS A 127 4.74 -14.58 0.48
C LYS A 127 3.25 -14.58 0.82
N GLY A 128 2.50 -15.39 0.08
CA GLY A 128 1.07 -15.55 0.33
C GLY A 128 0.26 -14.28 0.04
N LEU A 129 0.69 -13.46 -0.90
CA LEU A 129 -0.12 -12.41 -1.48
C LEU A 129 -1.25 -13.09 -2.27
N ILE A 130 -2.47 -12.60 -2.06
CA ILE A 130 -3.61 -12.95 -2.89
C ILE A 130 -3.74 -11.81 -3.88
N THR A 131 -3.60 -12.14 -5.14
CA THR A 131 -3.72 -11.22 -6.27
C THR A 131 -4.87 -11.67 -7.15
N PHE A 132 -5.41 -10.78 -7.94
CA PHE A 132 -6.47 -11.04 -8.90
C PHE A 132 -6.10 -10.44 -10.25
N GLU A 133 -6.72 -10.95 -11.30
CA GLU A 133 -6.61 -10.40 -12.65
C GLU A 133 -7.83 -9.52 -12.93
N PRO A 134 -7.72 -8.46 -13.77
CA PRO A 134 -8.85 -7.59 -14.10
C PRO A 134 -10.03 -8.31 -14.73
N GLU A 135 -9.79 -9.45 -15.39
CA GLU A 135 -10.76 -10.27 -16.12
C GLU A 135 -11.51 -11.26 -15.21
N GLU A 136 -11.05 -11.46 -13.96
CA GLU A 136 -11.75 -12.35 -13.03
C GLU A 136 -13.14 -11.82 -12.68
N THR A 137 -14.11 -12.75 -12.59
CA THR A 137 -15.49 -12.35 -12.25
C THR A 137 -15.62 -11.86 -10.81
N VAL A 138 -16.52 -10.91 -10.60
CA VAL A 138 -16.78 -10.36 -9.25
C VAL A 138 -17.21 -11.46 -8.28
N GLU A 139 -17.93 -12.48 -8.74
CA GLU A 139 -18.37 -13.63 -7.95
C GLU A 139 -17.18 -14.43 -7.42
N ASP A 140 -16.22 -14.75 -8.27
CA ASP A 140 -15.04 -15.53 -7.89
C ASP A 140 -14.15 -14.74 -6.92
N VAL A 141 -13.99 -13.45 -7.20
CA VAL A 141 -13.31 -12.51 -6.32
C VAL A 141 -13.98 -12.47 -4.94
N LYS A 142 -15.30 -12.29 -4.87
CA LYS A 142 -16.08 -12.27 -3.61
C LYS A 142 -15.94 -13.57 -2.84
N ARG A 143 -15.97 -14.72 -3.52
CA ARG A 143 -15.80 -16.05 -2.91
C ARG A 143 -14.44 -16.20 -2.22
N THR A 144 -13.40 -15.66 -2.83
CA THR A 144 -12.03 -15.69 -2.27
C THR A 144 -11.85 -14.71 -1.13
N VAL A 145 -12.31 -13.47 -1.32
CA VAL A 145 -12.16 -12.35 -0.38
C VAL A 145 -12.94 -12.59 0.91
N SER A 146 -14.16 -13.16 0.83
CA SER A 146 -15.01 -13.42 2.01
C SER A 146 -14.36 -14.33 3.06
N LYS A 147 -13.44 -15.19 2.65
CA LYS A 147 -12.72 -16.14 3.52
C LYS A 147 -11.46 -15.56 4.16
N LYS A 148 -11.09 -14.33 3.84
CA LYS A 148 -9.81 -13.73 4.24
C LYS A 148 -10.00 -12.40 4.95
N ARG A 149 -9.17 -12.15 5.96
CA ARG A 149 -9.13 -10.86 6.71
C ARG A 149 -8.08 -9.92 6.12
N ILE A 150 -8.11 -9.72 4.81
CA ILE A 150 -7.20 -8.82 4.09
C ILE A 150 -8.02 -7.64 3.60
N ARG A 151 -7.53 -6.42 3.79
CA ARG A 151 -8.25 -5.19 3.41
C ARG A 151 -8.08 -4.84 1.95
N TYR A 152 -6.89 -5.04 1.39
CA TYR A 152 -6.52 -4.62 0.05
C TYR A 152 -5.93 -5.76 -0.75
N TYR A 153 -6.28 -5.84 -2.02
CA TYR A 153 -5.87 -6.88 -2.93
C TYR A 153 -5.26 -6.26 -4.19
N PRO A 154 -4.03 -6.61 -4.56
CA PRO A 154 -3.42 -6.17 -5.82
C PRO A 154 -4.10 -6.81 -7.02
N LEU A 155 -4.23 -6.02 -8.10
CA LEU A 155 -4.56 -6.50 -9.43
C LEU A 155 -3.26 -6.63 -10.23
N MET A 156 -3.08 -7.77 -10.89
CA MET A 156 -1.93 -8.09 -11.71
C MET A 156 -2.39 -8.41 -13.12
N ASP A 157 -1.65 -8.00 -14.14
CA ASP A 157 -1.92 -8.43 -15.51
C ASP A 157 -1.37 -9.85 -15.77
N GLU A 158 -1.64 -10.38 -16.96
CA GLU A 158 -1.16 -11.69 -17.40
C GLU A 158 0.38 -11.83 -17.38
N GLN A 159 1.10 -10.72 -17.43
CA GLN A 159 2.58 -10.69 -17.33
C GLN A 159 3.07 -10.56 -15.89
N GLY A 160 2.17 -10.59 -14.91
CA GLY A 160 2.49 -10.45 -13.50
C GLY A 160 2.89 -9.03 -13.07
N ARG A 161 2.52 -8.00 -13.83
CA ARG A 161 2.77 -6.59 -13.49
C ARG A 161 1.59 -6.03 -12.69
N TYR A 162 1.90 -5.20 -11.70
CA TYR A 162 0.88 -4.51 -10.92
C TYR A 162 0.15 -3.48 -11.78
N VAL A 163 -1.16 -3.61 -11.87
CA VAL A 163 -2.03 -2.69 -12.63
C VAL A 163 -2.99 -1.89 -11.74
N GLY A 164 -3.21 -2.33 -10.51
CA GLY A 164 -4.12 -1.62 -9.62
C GLY A 164 -4.35 -2.35 -8.30
N MET A 165 -5.22 -1.78 -7.49
CA MET A 165 -5.60 -2.35 -6.19
C MET A 165 -7.07 -2.08 -5.90
N PHE A 166 -7.74 -3.05 -5.29
CA PHE A 166 -9.08 -2.86 -4.77
C PHE A 166 -9.18 -3.28 -3.30
N SER A 167 -10.22 -2.84 -2.65
CA SER A 167 -10.56 -3.19 -1.27
C SER A 167 -11.87 -3.97 -1.23
N GLN A 168 -12.14 -4.64 -0.11
CA GLN A 168 -13.45 -5.26 0.11
C GLN A 168 -14.61 -4.27 -0.02
N ARG A 169 -14.40 -3.00 0.32
CA ARG A 169 -15.41 -1.95 0.19
C ARG A 169 -15.81 -1.73 -1.26
N ASN A 170 -14.84 -1.71 -2.18
CA ASN A 170 -15.14 -1.54 -3.61
C ASN A 170 -16.06 -2.63 -4.14
N LEU A 171 -15.99 -3.86 -3.58
CA LEU A 171 -16.88 -4.95 -3.97
C LEU A 171 -18.32 -4.79 -3.44
N LEU A 172 -18.53 -3.97 -2.40
CA LEU A 172 -19.85 -3.64 -1.86
C LEU A 172 -20.50 -2.50 -2.65
N ASP A 173 -19.69 -1.57 -3.12
CA ASP A 173 -20.13 -0.36 -3.83
C ASP A 173 -20.33 -0.58 -5.35
N LEU A 174 -20.23 -1.83 -5.83
CA LEU A 174 -20.45 -2.15 -7.23
C LEU A 174 -21.93 -2.00 -7.58
N GLU A 175 -22.22 -1.09 -8.51
CA GLU A 175 -23.54 -0.97 -9.11
C GLU A 175 -23.79 -2.18 -10.02
N ARG A 176 -24.97 -2.76 -9.88
CA ARG A 176 -25.42 -3.83 -10.78
C ARG A 176 -25.88 -3.20 -12.08
N PRO A 177 -25.41 -3.68 -13.25
CA PRO A 177 -25.94 -3.20 -14.52
C PRO A 177 -27.44 -3.42 -14.60
N SER A 178 -28.14 -2.42 -15.12
CA SER A 178 -29.60 -2.52 -15.38
C SER A 178 -29.84 -3.16 -16.72
N VAL A 179 -30.78 -4.08 -16.79
CA VAL A 179 -31.15 -4.83 -18.01
C VAL A 179 -32.65 -4.84 -18.23
N ILE A 180 -33.04 -4.91 -19.49
CA ILE A 180 -34.39 -5.16 -19.95
C ILE A 180 -34.44 -6.58 -20.50
N LEU A 181 -35.38 -7.40 -20.05
CA LEU A 181 -35.62 -8.71 -20.65
C LEU A 181 -36.61 -8.56 -21.81
N VAL A 182 -36.24 -9.09 -22.96
CA VAL A 182 -37.08 -9.04 -24.17
C VAL A 182 -37.24 -10.47 -24.67
N ASP A 183 -38.49 -10.86 -24.94
CA ASP A 183 -38.89 -12.16 -25.48
C ASP A 183 -38.71 -13.34 -24.52
N HIS A 184 -38.51 -13.05 -23.23
CA HIS A 184 -38.48 -14.02 -22.13
C HIS A 184 -38.66 -13.33 -20.79
N ASN A 185 -39.21 -14.05 -19.81
CA ASN A 185 -39.38 -13.56 -18.44
C ASN A 185 -38.78 -14.51 -17.39
N GLU A 186 -38.05 -15.54 -17.81
CA GLU A 186 -37.37 -16.51 -16.95
C GLU A 186 -35.87 -16.24 -16.93
N ARG A 187 -35.27 -16.19 -15.73
CA ARG A 187 -33.83 -15.96 -15.61
C ARG A 187 -32.98 -17.07 -16.22
N ASP A 188 -33.49 -18.28 -16.26
CA ASP A 188 -32.75 -19.44 -16.79
C ASP A 188 -32.71 -19.45 -18.32
N GLN A 189 -33.53 -18.62 -18.99
CA GLN A 189 -33.50 -18.40 -20.44
C GLN A 189 -32.60 -17.21 -20.83
N ALA A 190 -32.16 -16.40 -19.84
CA ALA A 190 -31.35 -15.23 -20.07
C ALA A 190 -29.86 -15.57 -20.18
N ALA A 191 -29.09 -14.60 -20.64
CA ALA A 191 -27.63 -14.73 -20.74
C ALA A 191 -26.98 -15.01 -19.38
N GLU A 192 -25.82 -15.65 -19.41
CA GLU A 192 -24.99 -15.86 -18.22
C GLU A 192 -24.70 -14.53 -17.54
N GLY A 193 -24.73 -14.51 -16.21
CA GLY A 193 -24.52 -13.28 -15.41
C GLY A 193 -25.80 -12.51 -15.08
N ILE A 194 -26.98 -12.87 -15.61
CA ILE A 194 -28.25 -12.19 -15.33
C ILE A 194 -28.57 -12.05 -13.83
N ARG A 195 -28.13 -12.99 -13.00
CA ARG A 195 -28.35 -12.96 -11.56
C ARG A 195 -27.60 -11.82 -10.86
N SER A 196 -26.56 -11.28 -11.51
CA SER A 196 -25.76 -10.14 -11.03
C SER A 196 -26.26 -8.79 -11.55
N THR A 197 -27.36 -8.77 -12.30
CA THR A 197 -27.96 -7.56 -12.87
C THR A 197 -29.20 -7.11 -12.12
N ASN A 198 -29.63 -5.87 -12.39
CA ASN A 198 -30.88 -5.32 -11.93
C ASN A 198 -31.88 -5.30 -13.12
N ILE A 199 -32.90 -6.15 -13.08
CA ILE A 199 -33.95 -6.14 -14.10
C ILE A 199 -34.80 -4.91 -13.84
N VAL A 200 -34.93 -4.03 -14.83
CA VAL A 200 -35.70 -2.79 -14.74
C VAL A 200 -36.99 -2.86 -15.56
N GLU A 201 -37.03 -3.72 -16.58
CA GLU A 201 -38.20 -3.89 -17.45
C GLU A 201 -38.20 -5.29 -18.05
N ILE A 202 -39.42 -5.80 -18.32
CA ILE A 202 -39.66 -7.04 -19.05
C ILE A 202 -40.71 -6.77 -20.13
N ILE A 203 -40.40 -7.17 -21.38
CA ILE A 203 -41.28 -7.09 -22.54
C ILE A 203 -41.42 -8.48 -23.14
N ASP A 204 -42.58 -9.11 -23.03
CA ASP A 204 -42.75 -10.52 -23.39
C ASP A 204 -44.18 -10.84 -23.88
N HIS A 205 -44.32 -11.98 -24.55
CA HIS A 205 -45.58 -12.52 -25.00
C HIS A 205 -45.86 -13.96 -24.52
N HIS A 206 -44.88 -14.53 -23.79
CA HIS A 206 -44.98 -15.90 -23.27
C HIS A 206 -45.78 -15.96 -21.95
N ARG A 207 -45.98 -17.16 -21.45
CA ARG A 207 -46.54 -17.36 -20.11
C ARG A 207 -45.66 -16.66 -19.07
N ILE A 208 -46.28 -16.15 -18.05
CA ILE A 208 -45.57 -15.54 -16.93
C ILE A 208 -45.07 -16.65 -15.99
N ASP A 209 -43.82 -16.67 -15.70
CA ASP A 209 -43.18 -17.53 -14.69
C ASP A 209 -42.67 -16.71 -13.51
N SER A 210 -42.05 -17.37 -12.54
CA SER A 210 -41.53 -16.71 -11.34
C SER A 210 -40.26 -15.88 -11.66
N VAL A 211 -40.44 -14.57 -11.68
CA VAL A 211 -39.34 -13.61 -11.78
C VAL A 211 -39.26 -12.81 -10.46
N GLU A 212 -38.10 -12.81 -9.84
CA GLU A 212 -37.85 -11.99 -8.68
C GLU A 212 -37.09 -10.72 -9.08
N THR A 213 -37.56 -9.56 -8.67
CA THR A 213 -36.94 -8.26 -8.91
C THR A 213 -36.62 -7.57 -7.60
N SER A 214 -35.62 -6.67 -7.60
CA SER A 214 -35.20 -5.92 -6.41
C SER A 214 -36.15 -4.78 -6.04
N GLY A 215 -37.11 -4.45 -6.93
CA GLY A 215 -38.09 -3.38 -6.75
C GLY A 215 -39.18 -3.45 -7.82
N PRO A 216 -40.09 -2.51 -7.84
CA PRO A 216 -41.10 -2.40 -8.89
C PRO A 216 -40.44 -2.22 -10.26
N ILE A 217 -40.94 -2.96 -11.26
CA ILE A 217 -40.46 -2.87 -12.65
C ILE A 217 -41.65 -2.59 -13.60
N TYR A 218 -41.32 -2.09 -14.78
CA TYR A 218 -42.28 -2.08 -15.87
C TYR A 218 -42.35 -3.50 -16.47
N PHE A 219 -43.56 -4.09 -16.53
CA PHE A 219 -43.75 -5.44 -17.06
C PHE A 219 -44.87 -5.39 -18.09
N ARG A 220 -44.55 -5.54 -19.38
CA ARG A 220 -45.48 -5.58 -20.49
C ARG A 220 -45.52 -6.97 -21.08
N ASN A 221 -46.61 -7.68 -20.80
CA ASN A 221 -46.90 -8.99 -21.37
C ASN A 221 -48.22 -8.94 -22.11
N GLN A 222 -48.23 -9.37 -23.36
CA GLN A 222 -49.45 -9.37 -24.21
C GLN A 222 -49.51 -10.68 -25.00
N PRO A 223 -50.68 -11.34 -25.08
CA PRO A 223 -50.85 -12.60 -25.79
C PRO A 223 -50.90 -12.38 -27.31
N LEU A 224 -49.79 -11.94 -27.88
CA LEU A 224 -49.57 -11.68 -29.31
C LEU A 224 -48.69 -12.76 -29.94
N GLY A 225 -48.61 -12.77 -31.25
CA GLY A 225 -47.86 -13.79 -31.99
C GLY A 225 -46.32 -13.71 -31.81
N CYS A 226 -45.80 -12.53 -31.43
CA CYS A 226 -44.36 -12.34 -31.16
C CYS A 226 -44.13 -11.01 -30.41
N THR A 227 -43.01 -10.91 -29.70
CA THR A 227 -42.59 -9.72 -28.98
C THR A 227 -42.33 -8.53 -29.91
N ALA A 228 -41.90 -8.76 -31.15
CA ALA A 228 -41.73 -7.69 -32.14
C ALA A 228 -43.01 -6.87 -32.36
N THR A 229 -44.20 -7.50 -32.30
CA THR A 229 -45.48 -6.79 -32.39
C THR A 229 -45.69 -5.84 -31.21
N ILE A 230 -45.32 -6.26 -30.01
CA ILE A 230 -45.37 -5.42 -28.80
C ILE A 230 -44.42 -4.23 -28.95
N ILE A 231 -43.19 -4.46 -29.38
CA ILE A 231 -42.21 -3.41 -29.62
C ILE A 231 -42.71 -2.40 -30.65
N THR A 232 -43.30 -2.87 -31.78
CA THR A 232 -43.87 -1.99 -32.78
C THR A 232 -44.98 -1.11 -32.19
N GLN A 233 -45.86 -1.67 -31.37
CA GLN A 233 -46.90 -0.89 -30.67
C GLN A 233 -46.27 0.18 -29.75
N MET A 234 -45.18 -0.16 -29.03
CA MET A 234 -44.49 0.80 -28.17
C MET A 234 -43.91 1.96 -28.97
N TYR A 235 -43.32 1.70 -30.14
CA TYR A 235 -42.83 2.75 -31.04
C TYR A 235 -43.96 3.71 -31.45
N HIS A 236 -45.11 3.16 -31.83
CA HIS A 236 -46.29 3.99 -32.18
C HIS A 236 -46.85 4.76 -30.97
N GLU A 237 -46.91 4.15 -29.79
CA GLU A 237 -47.38 4.80 -28.56
C GLU A 237 -46.52 5.99 -28.17
N HIS A 238 -45.22 5.91 -28.45
CA HIS A 238 -44.24 6.97 -28.16
C HIS A 238 -43.92 7.88 -29.34
N ASN A 239 -44.63 7.74 -30.47
CA ASN A 239 -44.44 8.50 -31.71
C ASN A 239 -42.96 8.45 -32.22
N VAL A 240 -42.34 7.28 -32.09
CA VAL A 240 -41.02 7.01 -32.65
C VAL A 240 -41.16 6.34 -34.00
N GLU A 241 -40.50 6.90 -35.03
CA GLU A 241 -40.46 6.26 -36.35
C GLU A 241 -39.64 4.99 -36.33
N ILE A 242 -40.14 3.99 -37.04
CA ILE A 242 -39.43 2.72 -37.24
C ILE A 242 -38.70 2.85 -38.58
N GLU A 243 -37.37 2.82 -38.56
CA GLU A 243 -36.54 2.82 -39.77
C GLU A 243 -36.55 1.45 -40.48
#